data_f6a9fc68f75f5e6fddf14c09c81ef268
#
_entry.id   f6a9fc68f75f5e6fddf14c09c81ef268
#
_cell.length_a   1.000
_cell.length_b   1.000
_cell.length_c   1.000
_cell.angle_alpha   90.00
_cell.angle_beta   90.00
_cell.angle_gamma   90.00
#
_symmetry.space_group_name_H-M   'P 1'
#
loop_
_entity.id
_entity.type
_entity.pdbx_description
1 polymer ?
#
loop_
_entity_poly.entity_id
_entity_poly.type
_entity_poly.pdbx_seq_one_letter_code
_entity_poly.pdbx_strand_id
1 'polypeptide(L)'
;MMQHMEERELEVKRYWNEVSDSEWYRSLRTEERLDRLQKDPKAAFYPGVLELMAKHVGDFRGKKILLPSSGDNHAAFAFALMGAQVTSADISERQLENAGQISERWNLDIEYICDDTTRLSKFGDGTFDLVYTSNGTLSWITDLAEMYRNIERVLKKGGYSAMYDVHPFTRPFTMEAWKAPEIRKSYDDVFPDLYWRVQDIVNASARAGLRILEMAEIRSADASFWYTFDELKTKTAEETANINDWKHNPMAAIPAWIAMIAQKQA
;
A
#
# COMPACT_ATOMS: atom_id res chain seq x y z
N MET A 1 -9.08 20.28 18.14
CA MET A 1 -8.24 19.65 17.11
C MET A 1 -7.90 18.21 17.48
N MET A 2 -7.31 17.89 18.64
CA MET A 2 -7.06 16.50 19.09
C MET A 2 -8.33 15.64 19.13
N GLN A 3 -9.41 16.11 19.70
CA GLN A 3 -10.67 15.37 19.83
C GLN A 3 -11.27 14.98 18.45
N HIS A 4 -11.19 15.86 17.44
CA HIS A 4 -11.63 15.54 16.08
C HIS A 4 -10.73 14.53 15.37
N MET A 5 -9.44 14.47 15.72
CA MET A 5 -8.52 13.44 15.17
C MET A 5 -8.85 12.07 15.77
N GLU A 6 -9.09 12.00 17.08
CA GLU A 6 -9.49 10.76 17.75
C GLU A 6 -10.84 10.22 17.25
N GLU A 7 -11.82 11.10 17.01
CA GLU A 7 -13.11 10.74 16.42
C GLU A 7 -12.93 10.15 15.01
N ARG A 8 -12.10 10.78 14.17
CA ARG A 8 -11.81 10.27 12.81
C ARG A 8 -11.08 8.93 12.85
N GLU A 9 -10.11 8.74 13.72
CA GLU A 9 -9.42 7.46 13.88
C GLU A 9 -10.40 6.34 14.24
N LEU A 10 -11.34 6.61 15.14
CA LEU A 10 -12.39 5.64 15.51
C LEU A 10 -13.33 5.33 14.33
N GLU A 11 -13.67 6.33 13.51
CA GLU A 11 -14.46 6.14 12.30
C GLU A 11 -13.71 5.28 11.27
N VAL A 12 -12.43 5.59 11.00
CA VAL A 12 -11.57 4.82 10.09
C VAL A 12 -11.43 3.38 10.57
N LYS A 13 -11.18 3.18 11.87
CA LYS A 13 -11.09 1.85 12.47
C LYS A 13 -12.39 1.06 12.31
N ARG A 14 -13.54 1.70 12.58
CA ARG A 14 -14.86 1.06 12.42
C ARG A 14 -15.08 0.66 10.96
N TYR A 15 -14.84 1.58 10.03
CA TYR A 15 -14.97 1.32 8.61
C TYR A 15 -14.12 0.11 8.18
N TRP A 16 -12.83 0.06 8.56
CA TRP A 16 -11.94 -1.02 8.18
C TRP A 16 -12.30 -2.35 8.86
N ASN A 17 -12.80 -2.34 10.08
CA ASN A 17 -13.35 -3.55 10.71
C ASN A 17 -14.59 -4.07 9.97
N GLU A 18 -15.50 -3.19 9.54
CA GLU A 18 -16.72 -3.57 8.81
C GLU A 18 -16.42 -4.13 7.41
N VAL A 19 -15.55 -3.47 6.65
CA VAL A 19 -15.24 -3.90 5.27
C VAL A 19 -14.34 -5.12 5.19
N SER A 20 -13.67 -5.51 6.27
CA SER A 20 -12.77 -6.68 6.33
C SER A 20 -13.42 -7.99 5.86
N ASP A 21 -14.71 -8.14 6.11
CA ASP A 21 -15.48 -9.32 5.71
C ASP A 21 -16.39 -9.07 4.49
N SER A 22 -16.16 -7.99 3.74
CA SER A 22 -16.83 -7.73 2.46
C SER A 22 -16.49 -8.80 1.42
N GLU A 23 -17.32 -8.90 0.38
CA GLU A 23 -17.09 -9.85 -0.72
C GLU A 23 -15.73 -9.63 -1.39
N TRP A 24 -15.33 -8.35 -1.54
CA TRP A 24 -14.01 -7.98 -2.06
C TRP A 24 -12.88 -8.60 -1.22
N TYR A 25 -12.85 -8.34 0.10
CA TYR A 25 -11.79 -8.87 0.96
C TYR A 25 -11.82 -10.40 1.06
N ARG A 26 -13.01 -11.01 1.11
CA ARG A 26 -13.11 -12.48 1.03
C ARG A 26 -12.58 -13.04 -0.28
N SER A 27 -12.76 -12.32 -1.39
CA SER A 27 -12.22 -12.73 -2.70
C SER A 27 -10.69 -12.75 -2.74
N LEU A 28 -10.02 -11.92 -1.92
CA LEU A 28 -8.56 -11.92 -1.80
C LEU A 28 -8.03 -13.13 -1.01
N ARG A 29 -8.86 -13.73 -0.17
CA ARG A 29 -8.52 -14.85 0.72
C ARG A 29 -9.02 -16.21 0.22
N THR A 30 -9.34 -16.32 -1.07
CA THR A 30 -9.73 -17.62 -1.65
C THR A 30 -8.56 -18.60 -1.65
N GLU A 31 -8.86 -19.91 -1.50
CA GLU A 31 -7.82 -20.96 -1.52
C GLU A 31 -6.92 -20.84 -2.75
N GLU A 32 -7.50 -20.62 -3.93
CA GLU A 32 -6.74 -20.48 -5.17
C GLU A 32 -5.70 -19.34 -5.11
N ARG A 33 -6.10 -18.16 -4.61
CA ARG A 33 -5.18 -17.01 -4.48
C ARG A 33 -4.11 -17.27 -3.43
N LEU A 34 -4.49 -17.86 -2.30
CA LEU A 34 -3.57 -18.18 -1.22
C LEU A 34 -2.57 -19.27 -1.65
N ASP A 35 -3.01 -20.31 -2.35
CA ASP A 35 -2.14 -21.36 -2.89
C ASP A 35 -1.15 -20.80 -3.93
N ARG A 36 -1.61 -19.88 -4.78
CA ARG A 36 -0.73 -19.18 -5.73
C ARG A 36 0.34 -18.40 -5.00
N LEU A 37 -0.04 -17.64 -3.98
CA LEU A 37 0.88 -16.84 -3.18
C LEU A 37 1.91 -17.70 -2.46
N GLN A 38 1.50 -18.84 -1.89
CA GLN A 38 2.41 -19.75 -1.22
C GLN A 38 3.43 -20.37 -2.18
N LYS A 39 3.03 -20.65 -3.43
CA LYS A 39 3.91 -21.19 -4.47
C LYS A 39 4.82 -20.14 -5.06
N ASP A 40 4.33 -18.91 -5.21
CA ASP A 40 5.09 -17.77 -5.74
C ASP A 40 4.83 -16.51 -4.89
N PRO A 41 5.62 -16.29 -3.83
CA PRO A 41 5.50 -15.11 -2.99
C PRO A 41 5.64 -13.77 -3.74
N LYS A 42 6.33 -13.77 -4.90
CA LYS A 42 6.50 -12.56 -5.71
C LYS A 42 5.17 -12.07 -6.28
N ALA A 43 4.18 -12.96 -6.44
CA ALA A 43 2.84 -12.61 -6.91
C ALA A 43 2.07 -11.66 -5.98
N ALA A 44 2.54 -11.42 -4.74
CA ALA A 44 2.00 -10.42 -3.83
C ALA A 44 2.30 -8.98 -4.25
N PHE A 45 3.32 -8.78 -5.08
CA PHE A 45 3.81 -7.44 -5.41
C PHE A 45 3.40 -7.06 -6.83
N TYR A 46 3.10 -5.78 -6.99
CA TYR A 46 2.87 -5.25 -8.32
C TYR A 46 4.18 -5.30 -9.14
N PRO A 47 4.10 -5.58 -10.45
CA PRO A 47 5.30 -5.62 -11.30
C PRO A 47 6.12 -4.34 -11.19
N GLY A 48 7.45 -4.48 -11.03
CA GLY A 48 8.40 -3.38 -10.86
C GLY A 48 8.60 -2.92 -9.41
N VAL A 49 7.62 -3.13 -8.50
CA VAL A 49 7.77 -2.72 -7.08
C VAL A 49 8.77 -3.62 -6.35
N LEU A 50 8.67 -4.92 -6.55
CA LEU A 50 9.61 -5.87 -5.94
C LEU A 50 11.03 -5.68 -6.45
N GLU A 51 11.20 -5.46 -7.76
CA GLU A 51 12.48 -5.19 -8.39
C GLU A 51 13.10 -3.91 -7.85
N LEU A 52 12.30 -2.84 -7.69
CA LEU A 52 12.74 -1.59 -7.09
C LEU A 52 13.24 -1.81 -5.65
N MET A 53 12.50 -2.55 -4.83
CA MET A 53 12.93 -2.89 -3.48
C MET A 53 14.19 -3.78 -3.49
N ALA A 54 14.23 -4.83 -4.30
CA ALA A 54 15.36 -5.76 -4.36
C ALA A 54 16.66 -5.07 -4.82
N LYS A 55 16.56 -4.09 -5.71
CA LYS A 55 17.71 -3.29 -6.18
C LYS A 55 18.41 -2.54 -5.05
N HIS A 56 17.67 -1.98 -4.11
CA HIS A 56 18.21 -1.13 -3.06
C HIS A 56 18.36 -1.86 -1.72
N VAL A 57 17.38 -2.70 -1.35
CA VAL A 57 17.35 -3.42 -0.07
C VAL A 57 18.13 -4.74 -0.15
N GLY A 58 18.18 -5.36 -1.33
CA GLY A 58 18.79 -6.67 -1.55
C GLY A 58 17.89 -7.82 -1.08
N ASP A 59 18.51 -8.86 -0.48
CA ASP A 59 17.78 -10.02 0.05
C ASP A 59 16.98 -9.63 1.30
N PHE A 60 15.73 -10.08 1.39
CA PHE A 60 14.85 -9.85 2.54
C PHE A 60 15.05 -10.83 3.68
N ARG A 61 15.75 -11.93 3.46
CA ARG A 61 16.00 -12.97 4.46
C ARG A 61 16.67 -12.42 5.72
N GLY A 62 16.01 -12.68 6.86
CA GLY A 62 16.48 -12.23 8.18
C GLY A 62 16.31 -10.74 8.47
N LYS A 63 15.82 -9.93 7.50
CA LYS A 63 15.52 -8.51 7.72
C LYS A 63 14.26 -8.35 8.56
N LYS A 64 14.24 -7.38 9.44
CA LYS A 64 13.05 -6.95 10.17
C LYS A 64 12.26 -5.98 9.30
N ILE A 65 11.05 -6.37 8.92
CA ILE A 65 10.19 -5.60 8.01
C ILE A 65 8.89 -5.24 8.72
N LEU A 66 8.58 -3.94 8.75
CA LEU A 66 7.29 -3.43 9.22
C LEU A 66 6.40 -3.12 8.01
N LEU A 67 5.17 -3.59 8.06
CA LEU A 67 4.11 -3.22 7.11
C LEU A 67 3.00 -2.49 7.87
N PRO A 68 3.02 -1.15 7.93
CA PRO A 68 1.92 -0.37 8.52
C PRO A 68 0.75 -0.26 7.52
N SER A 69 -0.49 -0.12 8.01
CA SER A 69 -1.74 -0.20 7.22
C SER A 69 -1.79 -1.43 6.33
N SER A 70 -1.36 -2.55 6.87
CA SER A 70 -1.16 -3.76 6.09
C SER A 70 -2.41 -4.64 6.07
N GLY A 71 -3.20 -4.62 7.14
CA GLY A 71 -4.37 -5.48 7.24
C GLY A 71 -4.02 -6.94 6.96
N ASP A 72 -4.80 -7.56 6.07
CA ASP A 72 -4.56 -8.90 5.53
C ASP A 72 -3.80 -8.88 4.19
N ASN A 73 -2.92 -7.92 4.03
CA ASN A 73 -2.14 -7.72 2.81
C ASN A 73 -1.22 -8.91 2.52
N HIS A 74 -1.30 -9.43 1.31
CA HIS A 74 -0.48 -10.54 0.83
C HIS A 74 1.03 -10.28 0.92
N ALA A 75 1.47 -9.02 0.89
CA ALA A 75 2.88 -8.67 1.02
C ALA A 75 3.48 -9.10 2.37
N ALA A 76 2.69 -9.09 3.46
CA ALA A 76 3.16 -9.56 4.76
C ALA A 76 3.52 -11.05 4.72
N PHE A 77 2.62 -11.88 4.15
CA PHE A 77 2.88 -13.30 3.95
C PHE A 77 4.05 -13.54 3.02
N ALA A 78 4.13 -12.78 1.93
CA ALA A 78 5.20 -12.92 0.95
C ALA A 78 6.58 -12.64 1.54
N PHE A 79 6.74 -11.57 2.31
CA PHE A 79 8.00 -11.29 2.99
C PHE A 79 8.36 -12.39 3.99
N ALA A 80 7.39 -12.91 4.74
CA ALA A 80 7.63 -14.03 5.66
C ALA A 80 8.04 -15.30 4.91
N LEU A 81 7.38 -15.65 3.79
CA LEU A 81 7.76 -16.76 2.92
C LEU A 81 9.15 -16.58 2.31
N MET A 82 9.59 -15.34 2.08
CA MET A 82 10.96 -15.02 1.65
C MET A 82 11.97 -14.99 2.80
N GLY A 83 11.57 -15.34 4.03
CA GLY A 83 12.44 -15.49 5.18
C GLY A 83 12.71 -14.22 5.98
N ALA A 84 11.91 -13.16 5.79
CA ALA A 84 11.97 -11.96 6.62
C ALA A 84 11.32 -12.19 7.99
N GLN A 85 11.71 -11.38 8.98
CA GLN A 85 11.03 -11.23 10.26
C GLN A 85 9.98 -10.12 10.08
N VAL A 86 8.70 -10.48 10.02
CA VAL A 86 7.62 -9.57 9.61
C VAL A 86 6.81 -9.14 10.81
N THR A 87 6.59 -7.84 10.92
CA THR A 87 5.57 -7.23 11.77
C THR A 87 4.55 -6.54 10.90
N SER A 88 3.30 -6.96 10.98
CA SER A 88 2.14 -6.38 10.30
C SER A 88 1.37 -5.51 11.28
N ALA A 89 1.14 -4.25 10.93
CA ALA A 89 0.40 -3.32 11.77
C ALA A 89 -0.80 -2.73 11.02
N ASP A 90 -1.92 -2.61 11.71
CA ASP A 90 -3.12 -1.99 11.16
C ASP A 90 -3.98 -1.40 12.28
N ILE A 91 -4.82 -0.44 11.95
CA ILE A 91 -5.80 0.11 12.88
C ILE A 91 -6.99 -0.84 13.09
N SER A 92 -7.24 -1.75 12.14
CA SER A 92 -8.32 -2.72 12.15
C SER A 92 -7.88 -4.04 12.79
N GLU A 93 -8.39 -4.33 13.99
CA GLU A 93 -8.17 -5.64 14.61
C GLU A 93 -8.72 -6.77 13.76
N ARG A 94 -9.86 -6.54 13.09
CA ARG A 94 -10.51 -7.57 12.27
C ARG A 94 -9.67 -8.00 11.08
N GLN A 95 -8.99 -7.04 10.43
CA GLN A 95 -8.04 -7.35 9.36
C GLN A 95 -6.85 -8.17 9.89
N LEU A 96 -6.31 -7.78 11.05
CA LEU A 96 -5.21 -8.52 11.67
C LEU A 96 -5.60 -9.93 12.11
N GLU A 97 -6.82 -10.11 12.62
CA GLU A 97 -7.36 -11.44 12.96
C GLU A 97 -7.45 -12.34 11.70
N ASN A 98 -7.99 -11.81 10.60
CA ASN A 98 -8.09 -12.53 9.34
C ASN A 98 -6.69 -12.93 8.81
N ALA A 99 -5.72 -12.04 8.90
CA ALA A 99 -4.33 -12.32 8.53
C ALA A 99 -3.70 -13.36 9.46
N GLY A 100 -3.95 -13.27 10.78
CA GLY A 100 -3.46 -14.23 11.78
C GLY A 100 -3.90 -15.66 11.48
N GLN A 101 -5.17 -15.87 11.11
CA GLN A 101 -5.68 -17.18 10.74
C GLN A 101 -4.97 -17.80 9.52
N ILE A 102 -4.56 -16.96 8.55
CA ILE A 102 -3.80 -17.42 7.38
C ILE A 102 -2.38 -17.79 7.78
N SER A 103 -1.70 -16.95 8.56
CA SER A 103 -0.32 -17.24 9.00
C SER A 103 -0.24 -18.44 9.92
N GLU A 104 -1.19 -18.66 10.82
CA GLU A 104 -1.30 -19.90 11.63
C GLU A 104 -1.39 -21.13 10.74
N ARG A 105 -2.28 -21.13 9.75
CA ARG A 105 -2.45 -22.23 8.80
C ARG A 105 -1.17 -22.53 8.01
N TRP A 106 -0.38 -21.52 7.70
CA TRP A 106 0.87 -21.66 6.95
C TRP A 106 2.11 -21.82 7.82
N ASN A 107 1.92 -21.81 9.14
CA ASN A 107 3.01 -21.82 10.12
C ASN A 107 4.04 -20.72 9.86
N LEU A 108 3.54 -19.50 9.57
CA LEU A 108 4.36 -18.30 9.40
C LEU A 108 4.42 -17.54 10.73
N ASP A 109 5.63 -17.15 11.12
CA ASP A 109 5.88 -16.32 12.29
C ASP A 109 5.78 -14.83 11.88
N ILE A 110 4.55 -14.26 11.98
CA ILE A 110 4.27 -12.86 11.72
C ILE A 110 3.69 -12.24 13.00
N GLU A 111 4.30 -11.16 13.44
CA GLU A 111 3.79 -10.38 14.56
C GLU A 111 2.68 -9.43 14.07
N TYR A 112 1.51 -9.46 14.74
CA TYR A 112 0.36 -8.62 14.42
C TYR A 112 0.12 -7.59 15.53
N ILE A 113 0.16 -6.30 15.17
CA ILE A 113 0.03 -5.19 16.14
C ILE A 113 -1.03 -4.20 15.68
N CYS A 114 -2.09 -4.03 16.47
CA CYS A 114 -3.06 -2.96 16.24
C CYS A 114 -2.43 -1.61 16.63
N ASP A 115 -2.11 -0.76 15.63
CA ASP A 115 -1.54 0.57 15.82
C ASP A 115 -1.92 1.50 14.67
N ASP A 116 -1.85 2.81 14.92
CA ASP A 116 -2.03 3.85 13.92
C ASP A 116 -0.74 4.07 13.13
N THR A 117 -0.84 3.96 11.81
CA THR A 117 0.27 4.15 10.87
C THR A 117 0.91 5.54 10.96
N THR A 118 0.15 6.57 11.30
CA THR A 118 0.69 7.93 11.44
C THR A 118 1.64 8.02 12.62
N ARG A 119 1.33 7.33 13.73
CA ARG A 119 2.07 7.45 14.99
C ARG A 119 3.10 6.35 15.20
N LEU A 120 2.83 5.13 14.77
CA LEU A 120 3.67 3.96 15.03
C LEU A 120 4.11 3.88 16.49
N SER A 121 3.16 4.11 17.42
CA SER A 121 3.42 4.38 18.84
C SER A 121 3.92 3.16 19.60
N LYS A 122 3.62 1.97 19.10
CA LYS A 122 3.98 0.69 19.71
C LYS A 122 5.38 0.20 19.31
N PHE A 123 6.07 0.96 18.44
CA PHE A 123 7.36 0.54 17.91
C PHE A 123 8.52 1.40 18.43
N GLY A 124 9.59 0.72 18.84
CA GLY A 124 10.84 1.37 19.28
C GLY A 124 11.63 1.97 18.11
N ASP A 125 12.46 2.96 18.45
CA ASP A 125 13.36 3.61 17.51
C ASP A 125 14.38 2.63 16.93
N GLY A 126 14.74 2.78 15.67
CA GLY A 126 15.81 2.01 15.04
C GLY A 126 15.58 0.49 15.03
N THR A 127 14.34 0.04 14.89
CA THR A 127 13.96 -1.38 14.99
C THR A 127 14.02 -2.10 13.66
N PHE A 128 13.58 -1.47 12.56
CA PHE A 128 13.31 -2.13 11.29
C PHE A 128 14.37 -1.83 10.23
N ASP A 129 14.65 -2.84 9.39
CA ASP A 129 15.51 -2.72 8.22
C ASP A 129 14.73 -2.13 7.02
N LEU A 130 13.42 -2.40 6.95
CA LEU A 130 12.51 -1.91 5.92
C LEU A 130 11.15 -1.59 6.54
N VAL A 131 10.58 -0.45 6.16
CA VAL A 131 9.15 -0.14 6.31
C VAL A 131 8.53 -0.11 4.93
N TYR A 132 7.50 -0.93 4.70
CA TYR A 132 6.81 -1.03 3.42
C TYR A 132 5.34 -0.61 3.56
N THR A 133 4.95 0.45 2.86
CA THR A 133 3.55 0.88 2.73
C THR A 133 3.03 0.56 1.32
N SER A 134 1.90 -0.13 1.24
CA SER A 134 1.27 -0.52 -0.03
C SER A 134 0.09 0.38 -0.39
N ASN A 135 -0.46 0.16 -1.58
CA ASN A 135 -1.53 0.99 -2.13
C ASN A 135 -2.76 1.06 -1.22
N GLY A 136 -3.38 2.24 -1.23
CA GLY A 136 -4.54 2.56 -0.43
C GLY A 136 -4.22 3.16 0.93
N THR A 137 -2.96 3.17 1.37
CA THR A 137 -2.55 3.75 2.67
C THR A 137 -2.71 5.28 2.66
N LEU A 138 -2.14 5.96 1.68
CA LEU A 138 -2.00 7.44 1.74
C LEU A 138 -3.33 8.20 1.77
N SER A 139 -4.40 7.66 1.21
CA SER A 139 -5.73 8.28 1.23
C SER A 139 -6.42 8.27 2.61
N TRP A 140 -5.83 7.59 3.59
CA TRP A 140 -6.32 7.53 4.96
C TRP A 140 -5.46 8.35 5.94
N ILE A 141 -4.27 8.76 5.52
CA ILE A 141 -3.32 9.47 6.36
C ILE A 141 -3.61 10.98 6.33
N THR A 142 -3.94 11.55 7.47
CA THR A 142 -4.24 12.98 7.63
C THR A 142 -2.99 13.86 7.77
N ASP A 143 -1.90 13.30 8.28
CA ASP A 143 -0.61 13.98 8.47
C ASP A 143 0.56 13.15 7.90
N LEU A 144 0.87 13.40 6.63
CA LEU A 144 2.01 12.75 5.97
C LEU A 144 3.35 13.09 6.64
N ALA A 145 3.49 14.29 7.17
CA ALA A 145 4.74 14.72 7.79
C ALA A 145 4.99 13.93 9.08
N GLU A 146 3.94 13.70 9.88
CA GLU A 146 4.04 12.87 11.09
C GLU A 146 4.28 11.40 10.72
N MET A 147 3.56 10.85 9.76
CA MET A 147 3.78 9.48 9.29
C MET A 147 5.23 9.25 8.87
N TYR A 148 5.79 10.10 8.02
CA TYR A 148 7.17 9.92 7.56
C TYR A 148 8.20 10.15 8.65
N ARG A 149 7.97 11.07 9.62
CA ARG A 149 8.83 11.21 10.81
C ARG A 149 8.85 9.91 11.64
N ASN A 150 7.71 9.28 11.83
CA ASN A 150 7.62 8.03 12.57
C ASN A 150 8.19 6.84 11.79
N ILE A 151 8.02 6.80 10.47
CA ILE A 151 8.71 5.82 9.61
C ILE A 151 10.24 5.97 9.75
N GLU A 152 10.75 7.21 9.65
CA GLU A 152 12.18 7.47 9.86
C GLU A 152 12.64 7.03 11.25
N ARG A 153 11.90 7.38 12.29
CA ARG A 153 12.21 7.03 13.69
C ARG A 153 12.37 5.52 13.90
N VAL A 154 11.41 4.72 13.40
CA VAL A 154 11.42 3.26 13.62
C VAL A 154 12.45 2.53 12.74
N LEU A 155 12.93 3.16 11.67
CA LEU A 155 13.98 2.60 10.82
C LEU A 155 15.34 2.61 11.52
N LYS A 156 16.10 1.54 11.34
CA LYS A 156 17.53 1.52 11.65
C LYS A 156 18.28 2.54 10.82
N LYS A 157 19.44 3.00 11.26
CA LYS A 157 20.39 3.72 10.42
C LYS A 157 20.72 2.89 9.18
N GLY A 158 20.60 3.48 8.00
CA GLY A 158 20.75 2.79 6.73
C GLY A 158 19.53 1.94 6.30
N GLY A 159 18.49 1.88 7.12
CA GLY A 159 17.24 1.19 6.79
C GLY A 159 16.42 1.93 5.72
N TYR A 160 15.46 1.25 5.13
CA TYR A 160 14.73 1.71 3.95
C TYR A 160 13.24 1.93 4.23
N SER A 161 12.69 2.96 3.60
CA SER A 161 11.24 3.15 3.43
C SER A 161 10.90 2.88 1.99
N ALA A 162 9.99 1.94 1.73
CA ALA A 162 9.44 1.67 0.41
C ALA A 162 7.93 1.96 0.41
N MET A 163 7.47 2.76 -0.53
CA MET A 163 6.08 3.14 -0.71
C MET A 163 5.61 2.75 -2.11
N TYR A 164 4.38 2.25 -2.20
CA TYR A 164 3.67 1.99 -3.44
C TYR A 164 2.21 2.40 -3.26
N ASP A 165 1.70 3.30 -4.10
CA ASP A 165 0.30 3.77 -4.02
C ASP A 165 -0.21 4.20 -5.40
N VAL A 166 -1.52 4.47 -5.46
CA VAL A 166 -2.15 5.05 -6.65
C VAL A 166 -1.48 6.37 -7.02
N HIS A 167 -1.17 6.53 -8.30
CA HIS A 167 -0.51 7.76 -8.76
C HIS A 167 -1.40 8.98 -8.55
N PRO A 168 -0.92 10.05 -7.92
CA PRO A 168 -1.70 11.27 -7.67
C PRO A 168 -2.34 11.90 -8.92
N PHE A 169 -1.75 11.74 -10.08
CA PHE A 169 -2.31 12.27 -11.34
C PHE A 169 -3.61 11.62 -11.78
N THR A 170 -3.97 10.45 -11.25
CA THR A 170 -5.26 9.83 -11.55
C THR A 170 -6.40 10.40 -10.71
N ARG A 171 -6.09 10.99 -9.56
CA ARG A 171 -7.06 11.46 -8.56
C ARG A 171 -7.98 12.60 -9.01
N PRO A 172 -7.57 13.54 -9.89
CA PRO A 172 -8.47 14.56 -10.44
C PRO A 172 -9.58 14.03 -11.35
N PHE A 173 -9.42 12.83 -11.90
CA PHE A 173 -10.36 12.29 -12.88
C PHE A 173 -11.52 11.54 -12.22
N THR A 174 -12.64 11.39 -12.99
CA THR A 174 -13.76 10.54 -12.58
C THR A 174 -13.38 9.07 -12.61
N MET A 175 -14.13 8.23 -11.90
CA MET A 175 -13.92 6.77 -11.92
C MET A 175 -14.14 6.16 -13.32
N GLU A 176 -14.93 6.84 -14.18
CA GLU A 176 -15.19 6.40 -15.55
C GLU A 176 -14.29 7.04 -16.60
N ALA A 177 -13.20 7.70 -16.17
CA ALA A 177 -12.28 8.39 -17.07
C ALA A 177 -11.62 7.46 -18.11
N TRP A 178 -11.62 6.16 -17.88
CA TRP A 178 -11.20 5.17 -18.87
C TRP A 178 -12.11 5.14 -20.13
N LYS A 179 -13.37 5.55 -20.01
CA LYS A 179 -14.29 5.73 -21.15
C LYS A 179 -14.06 7.08 -21.83
N ALA A 180 -14.01 8.14 -21.02
CA ALA A 180 -13.78 9.51 -21.48
C ALA A 180 -13.12 10.30 -20.37
N PRO A 181 -11.89 10.81 -20.55
CA PRO A 181 -11.21 11.59 -19.53
C PRO A 181 -12.02 12.80 -19.11
N GLU A 182 -12.50 12.80 -17.88
CA GLU A 182 -13.25 13.89 -17.29
C GLU A 182 -12.63 14.28 -15.97
N ILE A 183 -12.32 15.56 -15.80
CA ILE A 183 -11.75 16.11 -14.58
C ILE A 183 -12.88 16.44 -13.61
N ARG A 184 -12.90 15.78 -12.45
CA ARG A 184 -13.91 16.03 -11.40
C ARG A 184 -13.46 17.06 -10.36
N LYS A 185 -12.16 17.30 -10.23
CA LYS A 185 -11.59 18.24 -9.26
C LYS A 185 -10.20 18.72 -9.69
N SER A 186 -9.72 19.80 -9.08
CA SER A 186 -8.35 20.25 -9.27
C SER A 186 -7.34 19.26 -8.65
N TYR A 187 -6.17 19.13 -9.26
CA TYR A 187 -5.03 18.41 -8.67
C TYR A 187 -4.58 18.99 -7.32
N ASP A 188 -4.84 20.29 -7.10
CA ASP A 188 -4.51 20.97 -5.85
C ASP A 188 -5.54 20.75 -4.73
N ASP A 189 -6.71 20.17 -5.03
CA ASP A 189 -7.75 19.87 -4.05
C ASP A 189 -7.42 18.56 -3.31
N VAL A 190 -6.54 18.65 -2.32
CA VAL A 190 -6.14 17.49 -1.50
C VAL A 190 -7.28 17.02 -0.60
N PHE A 191 -8.05 17.97 -0.03
CA PHE A 191 -9.14 17.69 0.91
C PHE A 191 -10.52 17.73 0.22
N PRO A 192 -11.55 17.04 0.76
CA PRO A 192 -11.53 16.22 1.97
C PRO A 192 -11.00 14.80 1.78
N ASP A 193 -10.74 14.36 0.52
CA ASP A 193 -10.47 12.97 0.17
C ASP A 193 -9.04 12.49 0.49
N LEU A 194 -8.16 13.38 1.01
CA LEU A 194 -6.74 13.11 1.28
C LEU A 194 -5.98 12.57 0.06
N TYR A 195 -6.22 13.17 -1.12
CA TYR A 195 -5.50 12.83 -2.33
C TYR A 195 -4.22 13.63 -2.44
N TRP A 196 -3.21 13.21 -1.68
CA TRP A 196 -1.91 13.85 -1.63
C TRP A 196 -1.25 13.93 -3.00
N ARG A 197 -0.63 15.09 -3.30
CA ARG A 197 0.11 15.30 -4.54
C ARG A 197 1.48 14.64 -4.46
N VAL A 198 2.10 14.41 -5.62
CA VAL A 198 3.49 13.89 -5.68
C VAL A 198 4.43 14.75 -4.82
N GLN A 199 4.32 16.08 -4.92
CA GLN A 199 5.15 17.01 -4.13
C GLN A 199 4.95 16.86 -2.62
N ASP A 200 3.75 16.55 -2.16
CA ASP A 200 3.45 16.40 -0.72
C ASP A 200 4.13 15.14 -0.18
N ILE A 201 4.05 14.04 -0.92
CA ILE A 201 4.67 12.75 -0.57
C ILE A 201 6.20 12.89 -0.53
N VAL A 202 6.79 13.42 -1.60
CA VAL A 202 8.24 13.62 -1.73
C VAL A 202 8.77 14.55 -0.65
N ASN A 203 8.11 15.68 -0.44
CA ASN A 203 8.54 16.66 0.55
C ASN A 203 8.38 16.17 1.99
N ALA A 204 7.32 15.43 2.31
CA ALA A 204 7.14 14.84 3.64
C ALA A 204 8.25 13.82 3.96
N SER A 205 8.57 12.95 3.02
CA SER A 205 9.66 11.99 3.16
C SER A 205 11.03 12.67 3.33
N ALA A 206 11.35 13.65 2.45
CA ALA A 206 12.62 14.36 2.49
C ALA A 206 12.78 15.19 3.78
N ARG A 207 11.72 15.87 4.24
CA ARG A 207 11.75 16.67 5.49
C ARG A 207 11.86 15.80 6.74
N ALA A 208 11.44 14.56 6.68
CA ALA A 208 11.66 13.58 7.75
C ALA A 208 13.12 13.11 7.85
N GLY A 209 14.00 13.47 6.90
CA GLY A 209 15.40 13.06 6.89
C GLY A 209 15.68 11.81 6.06
N LEU A 210 14.70 11.32 5.32
CA LEU A 210 14.87 10.21 4.41
C LEU A 210 15.46 10.68 3.08
N ARG A 211 16.56 10.07 2.64
CA ARG A 211 17.15 10.29 1.33
C ARG A 211 16.40 9.48 0.28
N ILE A 212 15.68 10.12 -0.60
CA ILE A 212 15.01 9.47 -1.72
C ILE A 212 16.08 8.92 -2.66
N LEU A 213 16.03 7.62 -2.90
CA LEU A 213 16.97 6.92 -3.77
C LEU A 213 16.44 6.78 -5.19
N GLU A 214 15.17 6.42 -5.30
CA GLU A 214 14.52 6.19 -6.59
C GLU A 214 13.01 6.35 -6.48
N MET A 215 12.41 6.87 -7.53
CA MET A 215 10.98 6.90 -7.77
C MET A 215 10.66 6.20 -9.07
N ALA A 216 9.56 5.44 -9.11
CA ALA A 216 9.08 4.78 -10.31
C ALA A 216 7.61 5.17 -10.55
N GLU A 217 7.31 5.55 -11.78
CA GLU A 217 5.94 5.76 -12.27
C GLU A 217 5.55 4.53 -13.09
N ILE A 218 4.52 3.82 -12.64
CA ILE A 218 4.20 2.49 -13.13
C ILE A 218 2.83 2.52 -13.80
N ARG A 219 2.73 1.96 -14.99
CA ARG A 219 1.46 1.81 -15.71
C ARG A 219 0.63 0.68 -15.11
N SER A 220 -0.69 0.71 -15.36
CA SER A 220 -1.53 -0.43 -15.02
C SER A 220 -1.09 -1.67 -15.81
N ALA A 221 -0.98 -2.81 -15.12
CA ALA A 221 -0.65 -4.09 -15.72
C ALA A 221 -1.89 -4.94 -16.05
N ASP A 222 -3.02 -4.64 -15.43
CA ASP A 222 -4.25 -5.42 -15.58
C ASP A 222 -5.51 -4.52 -15.50
N ALA A 223 -6.67 -5.13 -15.67
CA ALA A 223 -7.94 -4.42 -15.71
C ALA A 223 -8.47 -3.99 -14.32
N SER A 224 -7.90 -4.50 -13.23
CA SER A 224 -8.40 -4.23 -11.87
C SER A 224 -8.20 -2.78 -11.41
N PHE A 225 -7.32 -2.05 -12.06
CA PHE A 225 -7.15 -0.62 -11.82
C PHE A 225 -8.30 0.22 -12.41
N TRP A 226 -8.89 -0.22 -13.52
CA TRP A 226 -9.85 0.55 -14.31
C TRP A 226 -11.31 0.23 -13.99
N TYR A 227 -11.56 -0.99 -13.54
CA TYR A 227 -12.89 -1.49 -13.23
C TYR A 227 -13.04 -1.79 -11.75
N THR A 228 -14.21 -1.52 -11.21
CA THR A 228 -14.58 -2.00 -9.88
C THR A 228 -14.66 -3.52 -9.86
N PHE A 229 -14.66 -4.09 -8.66
CA PHE A 229 -14.79 -5.55 -8.47
C PHE A 229 -16.05 -6.12 -9.13
N ASP A 230 -17.18 -5.42 -9.04
CA ASP A 230 -18.44 -5.88 -9.61
C ASP A 230 -18.46 -5.74 -11.14
N GLU A 231 -17.88 -4.67 -11.68
CA GLU A 231 -17.70 -4.53 -13.11
C GLU A 231 -16.84 -5.65 -13.70
N LEU A 232 -15.73 -6.01 -13.05
CA LEU A 232 -14.85 -7.07 -13.52
C LEU A 232 -15.55 -8.42 -13.67
N LYS A 233 -16.53 -8.75 -12.81
CA LYS A 233 -17.32 -9.99 -12.91
C LYS A 233 -18.12 -10.08 -14.22
N THR A 234 -18.44 -8.95 -14.83
CA THR A 234 -19.28 -8.85 -16.03
C THR A 234 -18.49 -8.61 -17.30
N LYS A 235 -17.18 -8.32 -17.21
CA LYS A 235 -16.32 -8.00 -18.35
C LYS A 235 -15.87 -9.25 -19.09
N THR A 236 -15.87 -9.14 -20.42
CA THR A 236 -15.31 -10.16 -21.30
C THR A 236 -13.79 -10.10 -21.34
N ALA A 237 -13.15 -11.18 -21.80
CA ALA A 237 -11.70 -11.19 -22.02
C ALA A 237 -11.25 -10.15 -23.06
N GLU A 238 -12.07 -9.86 -24.06
CA GLU A 238 -11.79 -8.84 -25.08
C GLU A 238 -11.83 -7.43 -24.49
N GLU A 239 -12.82 -7.11 -23.65
CA GLU A 239 -12.93 -5.80 -22.98
C GLU A 239 -11.75 -5.55 -22.04
N THR A 240 -11.26 -6.58 -21.36
CA THR A 240 -10.13 -6.45 -20.44
C THR A 240 -8.76 -6.48 -21.13
N ALA A 241 -8.64 -7.12 -22.29
CA ALA A 241 -7.38 -7.26 -23.02
C ALA A 241 -6.77 -5.91 -23.46
N ASN A 242 -7.61 -4.96 -23.90
CA ASN A 242 -7.19 -3.69 -24.48
C ASN A 242 -7.26 -2.50 -23.51
N ILE A 243 -7.71 -2.72 -22.27
CA ILE A 243 -7.94 -1.62 -21.31
C ILE A 243 -6.66 -0.87 -20.92
N ASN A 244 -5.50 -1.49 -21.04
CA ASN A 244 -4.20 -0.89 -20.77
C ASN A 244 -3.54 -0.28 -22.04
N ASP A 245 -4.16 -0.38 -23.20
CA ASP A 245 -3.72 0.33 -24.41
C ASP A 245 -4.32 1.74 -24.41
N TRP A 246 -3.47 2.77 -24.37
CA TRP A 246 -3.90 4.17 -24.35
C TRP A 246 -4.72 4.60 -25.58
N LYS A 247 -4.67 3.87 -26.70
CA LYS A 247 -5.51 4.10 -27.87
C LYS A 247 -6.98 3.74 -27.64
N HIS A 248 -7.22 2.82 -26.69
CA HIS A 248 -8.56 2.37 -26.28
C HIS A 248 -9.00 3.01 -24.97
N ASN A 249 -8.06 3.22 -24.06
CA ASN A 249 -8.27 3.90 -22.79
C ASN A 249 -7.29 5.08 -22.67
N PRO A 250 -7.72 6.32 -22.94
CA PRO A 250 -6.83 7.49 -22.85
C PRO A 250 -6.11 7.64 -21.51
N MET A 251 -6.71 7.20 -20.42
CA MET A 251 -6.10 7.24 -19.09
C MET A 251 -4.90 6.30 -18.95
N ALA A 252 -4.79 5.26 -19.76
CA ALA A 252 -3.61 4.39 -19.79
C ALA A 252 -2.36 5.08 -20.36
N ALA A 253 -2.48 6.30 -20.89
CA ALA A 253 -1.34 7.13 -21.29
C ALA A 253 -0.57 7.71 -20.09
N ILE A 254 -1.21 7.83 -18.91
CA ILE A 254 -0.59 8.32 -17.70
C ILE A 254 -0.28 7.17 -16.74
N PRO A 255 0.66 7.36 -15.78
CA PRO A 255 0.96 6.32 -14.81
C PRO A 255 -0.23 6.06 -13.87
N ALA A 256 -0.51 4.79 -13.62
CA ALA A 256 -1.53 4.34 -12.67
C ALA A 256 -1.02 4.36 -11.23
N TRP A 257 0.26 4.04 -11.05
CA TRP A 257 0.88 3.84 -9.77
C TRP A 257 2.17 4.63 -9.62
N ILE A 258 2.50 4.95 -8.38
CA ILE A 258 3.78 5.51 -7.99
C ILE A 258 4.44 4.60 -6.94
N ALA A 259 5.73 4.36 -7.10
CA ALA A 259 6.55 3.72 -6.08
C ALA A 259 7.74 4.62 -5.74
N MET A 260 8.15 4.62 -4.49
CA MET A 260 9.30 5.39 -4.02
C MET A 260 10.09 4.57 -3.01
N ILE A 261 11.40 4.57 -3.16
CA ILE A 261 12.30 4.04 -2.14
C ILE A 261 13.20 5.15 -1.60
N ALA A 262 13.25 5.22 -0.28
CA ALA A 262 14.07 6.19 0.44
C ALA A 262 14.86 5.48 1.55
N GLN A 263 15.93 6.10 2.03
CA GLN A 263 16.83 5.52 3.02
C GLN A 263 17.05 6.49 4.18
N LYS A 264 16.97 5.96 5.40
CA LYS A 264 17.44 6.68 6.60
C LYS A 264 18.96 6.81 6.53
N GLN A 265 19.44 8.02 6.69
CA GLN A 265 20.89 8.29 6.68
C GLN A 265 21.59 7.64 7.89
N ALA A 266 22.86 7.32 7.72
CA ALA A 266 23.69 6.65 8.73
C ALA A 266 23.97 7.51 9.98
#